data_a10e391dfa7caae2f32a45a3597cfdba
#
_entry.id   a10e391dfa7caae2f32a45a3597cfdba
#
_cell.length_a   1.000
_cell.length_b   1.000
_cell.length_c   1.000
_cell.angle_alpha   90.00
_cell.angle_beta   90.00
_cell.angle_gamma   90.00
#
_symmetry.space_group_name_H-M   'P 1'
#
loop_
_entity.id
_entity.type
_entity.pdbx_description
1 polymer ?
#
loop_
_entity_poly.entity_id
_entity_poly.type
_entity_poly.pdbx_seq_one_letter_code
_entity_poly.pdbx_strand_id
1 'polypeptide(L)'
;MSFLNPFLLFGSLALAIPILIHLVRREKSEIIPFSSLMFLLKVPKRSIRQQKIKNLLLMALRLMILALLVGAFARPYLTQPAKPAANGTANRGIVMMLDNSYSMRYGNNFDRLKAEAQRRIDSMRASDRMSIVAFNENATLLSRPTSDKNALKAIVDTLESSFFGTRYYEAFTLADRALSEFGGDQKQLVVISDFQRNGWNRSSRESIIGTDVKTETVNLAVQSPNNVGIDSVIVDQTSFTRTYTGRVIARIHNYRKDIPVDVPVTVSLNDKEMGRKTLTVSANSSALAGFTGFDLQLGFSKGRVHIDSKDPLKVDDDFLFSLERREKLRVLIVDAGKAKQSL
;
A
#
# COMPACT_ATOMS: atom_id res chain seq x y z
N MET A 1 -9.22 17.39 -20.84
CA MET A 1 -8.17 16.36 -20.76
C MET A 1 -7.12 16.87 -19.81
N SER A 2 -6.83 16.12 -18.76
CA SER A 2 -5.74 16.41 -17.82
C SER A 2 -4.72 15.29 -17.90
N PHE A 3 -3.49 15.55 -17.47
CA PHE A 3 -2.40 14.58 -17.50
C PHE A 3 -1.95 14.28 -16.08
N LEU A 4 -1.74 13.01 -15.75
CA LEU A 4 -1.27 12.59 -14.42
C LEU A 4 0.17 13.07 -14.18
N ASN A 5 0.99 13.07 -15.25
CA ASN A 5 2.39 13.48 -15.21
C ASN A 5 2.68 14.54 -16.28
N PRO A 6 2.28 15.81 -16.07
CA PRO A 6 2.43 16.86 -17.09
C PRO A 6 3.90 17.16 -17.45
N PHE A 7 4.85 16.95 -16.53
CA PHE A 7 6.28 17.13 -16.81
C PHE A 7 6.82 16.19 -17.88
N LEU A 8 6.21 15.01 -18.08
CA LEU A 8 6.66 14.08 -19.12
C LEU A 8 6.27 14.54 -20.53
N LEU A 9 5.40 15.54 -20.66
CA LEU A 9 5.13 16.20 -21.95
C LEU A 9 6.37 16.93 -22.51
N PHE A 10 7.34 17.33 -21.64
CA PHE A 10 8.62 17.84 -22.12
C PHE A 10 9.41 16.79 -22.92
N GLY A 11 9.10 15.51 -22.75
CA GLY A 11 9.61 14.43 -23.60
C GLY A 11 9.22 14.60 -25.08
N SER A 12 8.22 15.42 -25.40
CA SER A 12 7.87 15.77 -26.80
C SER A 12 8.98 16.54 -27.53
N LEU A 13 9.91 17.18 -26.82
CA LEU A 13 11.11 17.77 -27.41
C LEU A 13 11.98 16.73 -28.14
N ALA A 14 11.92 15.45 -27.73
CA ALA A 14 12.60 14.37 -28.43
C ALA A 14 12.07 14.13 -29.85
N LEU A 15 10.84 14.60 -30.18
CA LEU A 15 10.30 14.55 -31.54
C LEU A 15 11.09 15.42 -32.53
N ALA A 16 11.82 16.44 -32.04
CA ALA A 16 12.69 17.27 -32.87
C ALA A 16 13.89 16.49 -33.42
N ILE A 17 14.36 15.46 -32.73
CA ILE A 17 15.57 14.70 -33.12
C ILE A 17 15.43 14.01 -34.48
N PRO A 18 14.38 13.21 -34.75
CA PRO A 18 14.20 12.60 -36.08
C PRO A 18 14.03 13.62 -37.20
N ILE A 19 13.39 14.78 -36.90
CA ILE A 19 13.18 15.86 -37.87
C ILE A 19 14.53 16.51 -38.21
N LEU A 20 15.34 16.82 -37.20
CA LEU A 20 16.68 17.41 -37.40
C LEU A 20 17.61 16.47 -38.16
N ILE A 21 17.59 15.17 -37.83
CA ILE A 21 18.39 14.16 -38.55
C ILE A 21 17.93 14.07 -40.01
N HIS A 22 16.63 14.14 -40.26
CA HIS A 22 16.12 14.10 -41.63
C HIS A 22 16.50 15.37 -42.45
N LEU A 23 16.51 16.52 -41.80
CA LEU A 23 16.86 17.80 -42.42
C LEU A 23 18.36 17.91 -42.72
N VAL A 24 19.21 17.41 -41.81
CA VAL A 24 20.67 17.48 -41.93
C VAL A 24 21.25 16.41 -42.88
N ARG A 25 20.50 15.33 -43.11
CA ARG A 25 20.97 14.24 -43.98
C ARG A 25 20.98 14.68 -45.44
N ARG A 26 22.10 15.31 -45.87
CA ARG A 26 22.41 15.53 -47.30
C ARG A 26 22.85 14.22 -47.89
N GLU A 27 22.17 13.75 -48.94
CA GLU A 27 22.68 12.64 -49.74
C GLU A 27 23.97 13.11 -50.44
N LYS A 28 25.12 12.58 -49.99
CA LYS A 28 26.36 12.71 -50.76
C LYS A 28 26.22 11.79 -51.98
N SER A 29 25.99 12.36 -53.14
CA SER A 29 26.16 11.63 -54.40
C SER A 29 27.66 11.46 -54.65
N GLU A 30 28.18 10.25 -54.55
CA GLU A 30 29.51 9.93 -55.03
C GLU A 30 29.49 10.03 -56.57
N ILE A 31 30.28 10.95 -57.10
CA ILE A 31 30.47 11.08 -58.55
C ILE A 31 31.48 10.01 -58.98
N ILE A 32 30.99 8.91 -59.52
CA ILE A 32 31.83 7.87 -60.13
C ILE A 32 32.07 8.31 -61.59
N PRO A 33 33.33 8.62 -61.97
CA PRO A 33 33.64 8.97 -63.35
C PRO A 33 33.46 7.74 -64.25
N PHE A 34 32.48 7.79 -65.15
CA PHE A 34 32.19 6.71 -66.09
C PHE A 34 32.58 7.18 -67.51
N SER A 35 33.32 6.33 -68.20
CA SER A 35 33.94 6.68 -69.49
C SER A 35 32.99 6.65 -70.69
N SER A 36 31.75 6.15 -70.58
CA SER A 36 30.80 6.14 -71.70
C SER A 36 29.37 6.35 -71.23
N LEU A 37 28.74 7.45 -71.63
CA LEU A 37 27.34 7.83 -71.33
C LEU A 37 26.30 7.25 -72.26
N MET A 38 26.70 6.40 -73.21
CA MET A 38 25.84 5.95 -74.31
C MET A 38 24.67 5.05 -73.87
N PHE A 39 24.76 4.38 -72.70
CA PHE A 39 23.73 3.51 -72.17
C PHE A 39 22.85 4.13 -71.10
N LEU A 40 23.10 5.36 -70.68
CA LEU A 40 22.44 6.02 -69.52
C LEU A 40 21.27 6.94 -69.90
N LEU A 41 20.77 6.87 -71.08
CA LEU A 41 19.77 7.80 -71.61
C LEU A 41 18.34 7.64 -71.07
N LYS A 42 18.04 6.68 -70.15
CA LYS A 42 16.74 6.59 -69.53
C LYS A 42 16.83 6.09 -68.07
N VAL A 43 17.18 6.99 -67.12
CA VAL A 43 16.90 6.74 -65.70
C VAL A 43 15.40 7.03 -65.49
N PRO A 44 14.59 6.04 -65.08
CA PRO A 44 13.18 6.24 -64.86
C PRO A 44 12.97 7.18 -63.63
N LYS A 45 12.49 8.37 -63.85
CA LYS A 45 12.14 9.39 -62.79
C LYS A 45 11.18 8.83 -61.70
N ARG A 46 10.61 7.69 -61.92
CA ARG A 46 9.67 7.00 -61.05
C ARG A 46 10.33 6.46 -59.74
N SER A 47 11.59 6.09 -59.77
CA SER A 47 12.31 5.50 -58.64
C SER A 47 12.60 6.54 -57.53
N ILE A 48 12.93 7.77 -57.86
CA ILE A 48 13.30 8.82 -56.91
C ILE A 48 12.08 9.28 -56.09
N ARG A 49 10.92 9.36 -56.74
CA ARG A 49 9.66 9.75 -56.04
C ARG A 49 9.21 8.71 -55.02
N GLN A 50 9.36 7.43 -55.35
CA GLN A 50 9.00 6.32 -54.45
C GLN A 50 9.92 6.26 -53.22
N GLN A 51 11.22 6.51 -53.36
CA GLN A 51 12.18 6.56 -52.27
C GLN A 51 11.90 7.75 -51.32
N LYS A 52 11.57 8.91 -51.85
CA LYS A 52 11.18 10.09 -51.02
C LYS A 52 9.92 9.79 -50.18
N ILE A 53 8.93 9.14 -50.79
CA ILE A 53 7.67 8.77 -50.07
C ILE A 53 7.96 7.72 -48.98
N LYS A 54 8.79 6.70 -49.26
CA LYS A 54 9.17 5.70 -48.24
C LYS A 54 9.92 6.32 -47.08
N ASN A 55 10.86 7.22 -47.33
CA ASN A 55 11.62 7.91 -46.30
C ASN A 55 10.73 8.83 -45.44
N LEU A 56 9.76 9.53 -46.04
CA LEU A 56 8.79 10.33 -45.34
C LEU A 56 7.83 9.48 -44.48
N LEU A 57 7.38 8.34 -45.00
CA LEU A 57 6.53 7.40 -44.25
C LEU A 57 7.27 6.81 -43.04
N LEU A 58 8.53 6.44 -43.18
CA LEU A 58 9.39 5.95 -42.10
C LEU A 58 9.62 7.03 -41.03
N MET A 59 9.80 8.29 -41.44
CA MET A 59 9.91 9.42 -40.51
C MET A 59 8.60 9.62 -39.74
N ALA A 60 7.46 9.62 -40.42
CA ALA A 60 6.15 9.74 -39.80
C ALA A 60 5.88 8.61 -38.79
N LEU A 61 6.26 7.36 -39.12
CA LEU A 61 6.12 6.22 -38.21
C LEU A 61 6.98 6.38 -36.96
N ARG A 62 8.23 6.85 -37.08
CA ARG A 62 9.12 7.13 -35.95
C ARG A 62 8.55 8.23 -35.04
N LEU A 63 8.05 9.31 -35.62
CA LEU A 63 7.40 10.39 -34.87
C LEU A 63 6.16 9.89 -34.13
N MET A 64 5.35 9.05 -34.79
CA MET A 64 4.14 8.47 -34.18
C MET A 64 4.50 7.57 -32.99
N ILE A 65 5.52 6.71 -33.09
CA ILE A 65 5.97 5.86 -32.00
C ILE A 65 6.43 6.71 -30.80
N LEU A 66 7.25 7.74 -31.05
CA LEU A 66 7.71 8.64 -29.97
C LEU A 66 6.56 9.41 -29.34
N ALA A 67 5.60 9.91 -30.13
CA ALA A 67 4.43 10.60 -29.63
C ALA A 67 3.53 9.70 -28.77
N LEU A 68 3.32 8.45 -29.21
CA LEU A 68 2.57 7.45 -28.43
C LEU A 68 3.28 7.10 -27.12
N LEU A 69 4.60 6.98 -27.15
CA LEU A 69 5.41 6.69 -25.96
C LEU A 69 5.31 7.84 -24.96
N VAL A 70 5.47 9.09 -25.40
CA VAL A 70 5.30 10.26 -24.53
C VAL A 70 3.86 10.32 -23.99
N GLY A 71 2.85 10.06 -24.83
CA GLY A 71 1.45 10.01 -24.43
C GLY A 71 1.18 8.91 -23.38
N ALA A 72 1.76 7.73 -23.56
CA ALA A 72 1.61 6.63 -22.62
C ALA A 72 2.17 6.96 -21.22
N PHE A 73 3.34 7.62 -21.16
CA PHE A 73 3.94 8.03 -19.89
C PHE A 73 3.25 9.26 -19.26
N ALA A 74 2.72 10.17 -20.08
CA ALA A 74 1.95 11.33 -19.63
C ALA A 74 0.62 10.92 -19.00
N ARG A 75 0.12 9.69 -19.25
CA ARG A 75 -1.14 9.13 -18.74
C ARG A 75 -2.30 10.12 -18.86
N PRO A 76 -2.79 10.41 -20.08
CA PRO A 76 -3.95 11.28 -20.25
C PRO A 76 -5.19 10.64 -19.64
N TYR A 77 -5.94 11.39 -18.89
CA TYR A 77 -7.24 10.99 -18.39
C TYR A 77 -8.32 12.01 -18.79
N LEU A 78 -9.50 11.48 -19.09
CA LEU A 78 -10.65 12.30 -19.43
C LEU A 78 -11.37 12.67 -18.13
N THR A 79 -11.21 13.89 -17.66
CA THR A 79 -12.16 14.47 -16.73
C THR A 79 -13.44 14.76 -17.51
N GLN A 80 -14.50 14.01 -17.25
CA GLN A 80 -15.80 14.42 -17.73
C GLN A 80 -16.14 15.74 -17.03
N PRO A 81 -16.34 16.85 -17.76
CA PRO A 81 -16.83 18.06 -17.11
C PRO A 81 -18.19 17.73 -16.51
N ALA A 82 -18.31 17.99 -15.21
CA ALA A 82 -19.58 17.92 -14.55
C ALA A 82 -20.59 18.75 -15.31
N LYS A 83 -21.71 18.18 -15.70
CA LYS A 83 -22.85 18.96 -16.15
C LYS A 83 -23.24 19.89 -15.00
N PRO A 84 -23.25 21.22 -15.17
CA PRO A 84 -23.72 22.08 -14.11
C PRO A 84 -25.15 21.66 -13.79
N ALA A 85 -25.39 21.31 -12.52
CA ALA A 85 -26.73 21.03 -12.05
C ALA A 85 -27.59 22.26 -12.29
N ALA A 86 -28.55 22.14 -13.18
CA ALA A 86 -29.58 23.13 -13.32
C ALA A 86 -30.32 23.19 -11.98
N ASN A 87 -30.33 24.37 -11.38
CA ASN A 87 -30.97 24.75 -10.12
C ASN A 87 -30.16 24.53 -8.82
N GLY A 88 -29.38 25.51 -8.43
CA GLY A 88 -29.34 26.15 -7.11
C GLY A 88 -28.82 25.40 -5.89
N THR A 89 -28.73 24.09 -5.88
CA THR A 89 -28.14 23.32 -4.79
C THR A 89 -27.05 22.41 -5.33
N ALA A 90 -25.80 22.83 -5.15
CA ALA A 90 -24.67 21.99 -5.48
C ALA A 90 -24.81 20.64 -4.76
N ASN A 91 -24.86 19.54 -5.52
CA ASN A 91 -24.87 18.20 -4.98
C ASN A 91 -23.53 17.96 -4.26
N ARG A 92 -23.56 17.23 -3.15
CA ARG A 92 -22.34 16.84 -2.46
C ARG A 92 -21.99 15.39 -2.80
N GLY A 93 -20.73 15.18 -3.19
CA GLY A 93 -20.14 13.87 -3.31
C GLY A 93 -19.31 13.57 -2.07
N ILE A 94 -19.74 12.63 -1.26
CA ILE A 94 -19.13 12.32 0.04
C ILE A 94 -18.43 10.98 -0.05
N VAL A 95 -17.15 10.91 0.31
CA VAL A 95 -16.46 9.66 0.59
C VAL A 95 -16.27 9.55 2.10
N MET A 96 -16.81 8.51 2.69
CA MET A 96 -16.67 8.20 4.09
C MET A 96 -15.69 7.05 4.29
N MET A 97 -14.56 7.34 4.95
CA MET A 97 -13.53 6.36 5.28
C MET A 97 -13.74 5.86 6.71
N LEU A 98 -13.88 4.55 6.87
CA LEU A 98 -14.12 3.88 8.13
C LEU A 98 -12.93 2.99 8.49
N ASP A 99 -12.26 3.32 9.58
CA ASP A 99 -11.16 2.54 10.11
C ASP A 99 -11.68 1.27 10.78
N ASN A 100 -11.40 0.11 10.19
CA ASN A 100 -11.75 -1.18 10.77
C ASN A 100 -10.52 -1.97 11.24
N SER A 101 -9.42 -1.29 11.55
CA SER A 101 -8.20 -1.91 12.09
C SER A 101 -8.40 -2.46 13.51
N TYR A 102 -7.43 -3.26 13.96
CA TYR A 102 -7.50 -3.90 15.29
C TYR A 102 -7.60 -2.91 16.45
N SER A 103 -7.00 -1.72 16.32
CA SER A 103 -7.02 -0.70 17.36
C SER A 103 -8.42 -0.17 17.67
N MET A 104 -9.31 -0.21 16.67
CA MET A 104 -10.70 0.16 16.82
C MET A 104 -11.49 -0.79 17.75
N ARG A 105 -10.93 -1.95 18.11
CA ARG A 105 -11.49 -2.87 19.12
C ARG A 105 -11.28 -2.37 20.55
N TYR A 106 -10.49 -1.31 20.75
CA TYR A 106 -10.29 -0.77 22.07
C TYR A 106 -11.60 -0.22 22.68
N GLY A 107 -12.04 -0.83 23.79
CA GLY A 107 -13.28 -0.46 24.44
C GLY A 107 -14.49 -0.52 23.49
N ASN A 108 -15.17 0.60 23.31
CA ASN A 108 -16.34 0.74 22.43
C ASN A 108 -16.07 1.60 21.18
N ASN A 109 -14.80 1.78 20.78
CA ASN A 109 -14.46 2.65 19.65
C ASN A 109 -15.11 2.22 18.35
N PHE A 110 -15.24 0.92 18.11
CA PHE A 110 -15.85 0.40 16.89
C PHE A 110 -17.37 0.67 16.84
N ASP A 111 -18.06 0.55 17.98
CA ASP A 111 -19.48 0.90 18.08
C ASP A 111 -19.70 2.40 17.90
N ARG A 112 -18.80 3.23 18.46
CA ARG A 112 -18.80 4.68 18.25
C ARG A 112 -18.57 5.04 16.79
N LEU A 113 -17.69 4.33 16.09
CA LEU A 113 -17.47 4.50 14.65
C LEU A 113 -18.76 4.22 13.87
N LYS A 114 -19.43 3.08 14.14
CA LYS A 114 -20.69 2.75 13.48
C LYS A 114 -21.78 3.79 13.76
N ALA A 115 -21.92 4.19 15.00
CA ALA A 115 -22.90 5.22 15.39
C ALA A 115 -22.63 6.57 14.70
N GLU A 116 -21.37 6.98 14.58
CA GLU A 116 -21.00 8.20 13.87
C GLU A 116 -21.25 8.08 12.37
N ALA A 117 -20.90 6.95 11.75
CA ALA A 117 -21.17 6.68 10.34
C ALA A 117 -22.67 6.74 10.03
N GLN A 118 -23.49 6.11 10.87
CA GLN A 118 -24.97 6.15 10.72
C GLN A 118 -25.51 7.59 10.84
N ARG A 119 -25.02 8.38 11.82
CA ARG A 119 -25.41 9.80 11.95
C ARG A 119 -25.06 10.61 10.70
N ARG A 120 -23.89 10.35 10.08
CA ARG A 120 -23.48 11.01 8.83
C ARG A 120 -24.39 10.62 7.67
N ILE A 121 -24.77 9.36 7.57
CA ILE A 121 -25.72 8.88 6.55
C ILE A 121 -27.08 9.56 6.75
N ASP A 122 -27.58 9.66 8.00
CA ASP A 122 -28.84 10.31 8.29
C ASP A 122 -28.84 11.79 7.92
N SER A 123 -27.70 12.48 8.08
CA SER A 123 -27.53 13.89 7.75
C SER A 123 -27.43 14.20 6.26
N MET A 124 -27.37 13.19 5.38
CA MET A 124 -27.35 13.35 3.92
C MET A 124 -28.64 13.99 3.44
N ARG A 125 -28.49 14.94 2.52
CA ARG A 125 -29.62 15.52 1.75
C ARG A 125 -30.05 14.54 0.66
N ALA A 126 -31.23 14.71 0.11
CA ALA A 126 -31.72 13.87 -1.00
C ALA A 126 -30.83 13.97 -2.25
N SER A 127 -30.15 15.11 -2.45
CA SER A 127 -29.22 15.33 -3.57
C SER A 127 -27.81 14.81 -3.33
N ASP A 128 -27.44 14.46 -2.10
CA ASP A 128 -26.10 14.01 -1.77
C ASP A 128 -25.91 12.55 -2.21
N ARG A 129 -24.69 12.22 -2.62
CA ARG A 129 -24.29 10.85 -2.89
C ARG A 129 -23.08 10.51 -2.03
N MET A 130 -23.06 9.29 -1.50
CA MET A 130 -21.99 8.82 -0.62
C MET A 130 -21.41 7.50 -1.12
N SER A 131 -20.09 7.38 -0.99
CA SER A 131 -19.35 6.12 -1.08
C SER A 131 -18.72 5.81 0.25
N ILE A 132 -18.62 4.52 0.60
CA ILE A 132 -17.99 4.04 1.83
C ILE A 132 -16.72 3.27 1.48
N VAL A 133 -15.62 3.63 2.13
CA VAL A 133 -14.34 2.96 2.08
C VAL A 133 -14.01 2.44 3.48
N ALA A 134 -13.87 1.13 3.64
CA ALA A 134 -13.30 0.56 4.85
C ALA A 134 -11.79 0.40 4.68
N PHE A 135 -11.04 0.62 5.75
CA PHE A 135 -9.60 0.48 5.70
C PHE A 135 -8.99 -0.06 6.99
N ASN A 136 -7.96 -0.85 6.80
CA ASN A 136 -7.04 -1.36 7.80
C ASN A 136 -5.64 -1.39 7.17
N GLU A 137 -4.95 -2.50 7.12
CA GLU A 137 -3.72 -2.70 6.35
C GLU A 137 -3.98 -2.63 4.83
N ASN A 138 -5.21 -2.92 4.40
CA ASN A 138 -5.73 -2.77 3.04
C ASN A 138 -6.90 -1.78 3.04
N ALA A 139 -7.22 -1.24 1.86
CA ALA A 139 -8.40 -0.39 1.68
C ALA A 139 -9.37 -1.05 0.69
N THR A 140 -10.66 -1.01 1.00
CA THR A 140 -11.72 -1.62 0.20
C THR A 140 -12.88 -0.64 0.01
N LEU A 141 -13.31 -0.45 -1.23
CA LEU A 141 -14.50 0.31 -1.55
C LEU A 141 -15.74 -0.58 -1.30
N LEU A 142 -16.52 -0.26 -0.28
CA LEU A 142 -17.72 -1.02 0.11
C LEU A 142 -18.96 -0.61 -0.68
N SER A 143 -19.05 0.65 -1.07
CA SER A 143 -20.16 1.14 -1.89
C SER A 143 -19.69 2.09 -2.98
N ARG A 144 -20.31 2.01 -4.16
CA ARG A 144 -20.23 3.06 -5.18
C ARG A 144 -21.10 4.25 -4.76
N PRO A 145 -20.94 5.43 -5.41
CA PRO A 145 -21.74 6.61 -5.13
C PRO A 145 -23.25 6.33 -5.17
N THR A 146 -23.91 6.38 -4.02
CA THR A 146 -25.34 6.17 -3.89
C THR A 146 -25.99 7.19 -2.95
N SER A 147 -27.29 7.49 -3.17
CA SER A 147 -28.13 8.28 -2.27
C SER A 147 -29.03 7.41 -1.39
N ASP A 148 -28.97 6.08 -1.56
CA ASP A 148 -29.76 5.14 -0.76
C ASP A 148 -29.17 4.97 0.66
N LYS A 149 -29.79 5.69 1.61
CA LYS A 149 -29.38 5.67 3.02
C LYS A 149 -29.52 4.26 3.64
N ASN A 150 -30.54 3.49 3.25
CA ASN A 150 -30.77 2.17 3.83
C ASN A 150 -29.68 1.18 3.39
N ALA A 151 -29.28 1.23 2.12
CA ALA A 151 -28.17 0.43 1.60
C ALA A 151 -26.85 0.80 2.31
N LEU A 152 -26.58 2.11 2.49
CA LEU A 152 -25.37 2.58 3.19
C LEU A 152 -25.36 2.14 4.66
N LYS A 153 -26.49 2.23 5.37
CA LYS A 153 -26.59 1.76 6.76
C LYS A 153 -26.38 0.26 6.87
N ALA A 154 -26.97 -0.54 5.99
CA ALA A 154 -26.77 -1.98 5.98
C ALA A 154 -25.28 -2.37 5.83
N ILE A 155 -24.53 -1.63 4.99
CA ILE A 155 -23.09 -1.82 4.85
C ILE A 155 -22.34 -1.50 6.16
N VAL A 156 -22.68 -0.40 6.83
CA VAL A 156 -22.07 -0.04 8.12
C VAL A 156 -22.39 -1.07 9.19
N ASP A 157 -23.62 -1.61 9.22
CA ASP A 157 -24.04 -2.60 10.22
C ASP A 157 -23.30 -3.94 10.05
N THR A 158 -23.04 -4.34 8.80
CA THR A 158 -22.29 -5.57 8.49
C THR A 158 -20.77 -5.42 8.60
N LEU A 159 -20.27 -4.19 8.77
CA LEU A 159 -18.83 -3.96 8.91
C LEU A 159 -18.32 -4.59 10.22
N GLU A 160 -17.23 -5.35 10.12
CA GLU A 160 -16.55 -5.95 11.26
C GLU A 160 -15.15 -5.35 11.45
N SER A 161 -14.71 -5.26 12.70
CA SER A 161 -13.33 -4.88 13.00
C SER A 161 -12.37 -6.01 12.65
N SER A 162 -11.26 -5.70 12.02
CA SER A 162 -10.24 -6.66 11.61
C SER A 162 -9.19 -6.92 12.71
N PHE A 163 -8.25 -7.83 12.43
CA PHE A 163 -7.06 -8.07 13.23
C PHE A 163 -5.81 -7.44 12.62
N PHE A 164 -5.97 -6.67 11.55
CA PHE A 164 -4.87 -6.01 10.84
C PHE A 164 -4.58 -4.62 11.40
N GLY A 165 -3.36 -4.15 11.20
CA GLY A 165 -2.96 -2.78 11.50
C GLY A 165 -3.61 -1.76 10.57
N THR A 166 -3.15 -0.50 10.64
CA THR A 166 -3.68 0.60 9.84
C THR A 166 -2.64 1.08 8.84
N ARG A 167 -3.03 1.33 7.58
CA ARG A 167 -2.23 2.01 6.55
C ARG A 167 -3.05 3.09 5.89
N TYR A 168 -2.76 4.33 6.23
CA TYR A 168 -3.53 5.48 5.71
C TYR A 168 -3.25 5.77 4.23
N TYR A 169 -2.04 5.52 3.73
CA TYR A 169 -1.65 5.87 2.37
C TYR A 169 -2.54 5.18 1.32
N GLU A 170 -2.72 3.87 1.43
CA GLU A 170 -3.58 3.09 0.54
C GLU A 170 -5.04 3.53 0.65
N ALA A 171 -5.48 3.83 1.87
CA ALA A 171 -6.84 4.26 2.14
C ALA A 171 -7.15 5.63 1.50
N PHE A 172 -6.26 6.61 1.67
CA PHE A 172 -6.41 7.92 1.03
C PHE A 172 -6.30 7.84 -0.50
N THR A 173 -5.44 6.98 -1.03
CA THR A 173 -5.33 6.76 -2.48
C THR A 173 -6.63 6.20 -3.07
N LEU A 174 -7.26 5.26 -2.38
CA LEU A 174 -8.55 4.71 -2.80
C LEU A 174 -9.67 5.75 -2.66
N ALA A 175 -9.66 6.53 -1.58
CA ALA A 175 -10.62 7.60 -1.35
C ALA A 175 -10.55 8.69 -2.43
N ASP A 176 -9.35 9.08 -2.86
CA ASP A 176 -9.16 10.05 -3.95
C ASP A 176 -9.73 9.53 -5.28
N ARG A 177 -9.51 8.25 -5.57
CA ARG A 177 -10.13 7.60 -6.73
C ARG A 177 -11.66 7.60 -6.64
N ALA A 178 -12.20 7.27 -5.46
CA ALA A 178 -13.64 7.29 -5.24
C ALA A 178 -14.21 8.71 -5.35
N LEU A 179 -13.49 9.73 -4.85
CA LEU A 179 -13.86 11.14 -5.00
C LEU A 179 -13.87 11.59 -6.47
N SER A 180 -13.04 11.01 -7.32
CA SER A 180 -13.01 11.34 -8.74
C SER A 180 -14.23 10.82 -9.51
N GLU A 181 -14.96 9.83 -8.98
CA GLU A 181 -16.22 9.34 -9.56
C GLU A 181 -17.38 10.34 -9.38
N PHE A 182 -17.25 11.30 -8.46
CA PHE A 182 -18.22 12.37 -8.29
C PHE A 182 -17.91 13.52 -9.25
N GLY A 183 -18.63 13.59 -10.36
CA GLY A 183 -18.48 14.66 -11.35
C GLY A 183 -19.24 15.92 -10.93
N GLY A 184 -18.54 17.05 -10.71
CA GLY A 184 -19.12 18.37 -10.50
C GLY A 184 -19.79 18.65 -9.17
N ASP A 185 -19.80 17.71 -8.28
CA ASP A 185 -20.31 17.84 -6.93
C ASP A 185 -19.28 18.55 -6.04
N GLN A 186 -19.74 19.20 -4.97
CA GLN A 186 -18.84 19.60 -3.89
C GLN A 186 -18.30 18.35 -3.22
N LYS A 187 -17.00 18.13 -3.33
CA LYS A 187 -16.36 16.92 -2.82
C LYS A 187 -16.09 17.06 -1.32
N GLN A 188 -16.48 16.04 -0.57
CA GLN A 188 -16.23 15.95 0.86
C GLN A 188 -15.64 14.59 1.22
N LEU A 189 -14.57 14.60 2.00
CA LEU A 189 -13.97 13.41 2.58
C LEU A 189 -14.23 13.43 4.08
N VAL A 190 -14.82 12.36 4.62
CA VAL A 190 -15.03 12.17 6.06
C VAL A 190 -14.19 10.98 6.49
N VAL A 191 -13.27 11.16 7.44
CA VAL A 191 -12.39 10.10 7.94
C VAL A 191 -12.73 9.84 9.40
N ILE A 192 -13.13 8.62 9.73
CA ILE A 192 -13.44 8.18 11.08
C ILE A 192 -12.42 7.14 11.52
N SER A 193 -11.55 7.47 12.46
CA SER A 193 -10.42 6.65 12.91
C SER A 193 -9.94 7.09 14.29
N ASP A 194 -9.12 6.29 14.94
CA ASP A 194 -8.35 6.66 16.13
C ASP A 194 -7.00 7.36 15.79
N PHE A 195 -6.68 7.51 14.52
CA PHE A 195 -5.50 8.23 13.99
C PHE A 195 -4.17 7.82 14.61
N GLN A 196 -3.91 6.52 14.74
CA GLN A 196 -2.64 6.03 15.27
C GLN A 196 -1.45 6.40 14.39
N ARG A 197 -0.33 6.76 15.02
CA ARG A 197 0.89 7.23 14.34
C ARG A 197 1.57 6.17 13.49
N ASN A 198 1.49 4.91 13.89
CA ASN A 198 2.13 3.78 13.20
C ASN A 198 1.55 3.52 11.80
N GLY A 199 0.30 3.92 11.54
CA GLY A 199 -0.34 3.81 10.24
C GLY A 199 0.15 4.80 9.18
N TRP A 200 0.94 5.83 9.59
CA TRP A 200 1.45 6.85 8.67
C TRP A 200 2.84 6.49 8.15
N ASN A 201 2.95 6.34 6.82
CA ASN A 201 4.25 6.19 6.19
C ASN A 201 4.94 7.56 6.08
N ARG A 202 6.07 7.71 6.80
CA ARG A 202 6.84 8.96 6.82
C ARG A 202 7.46 9.35 5.46
N SER A 203 7.48 8.43 4.51
CA SER A 203 8.09 8.64 3.18
C SER A 203 7.21 9.42 2.22
N SER A 204 5.90 9.47 2.43
CA SER A 204 4.96 10.19 1.54
C SER A 204 4.70 11.59 2.08
N ARG A 205 5.40 12.58 1.50
CA ARG A 205 5.18 14.01 1.80
C ARG A 205 4.15 14.67 0.88
N GLU A 206 3.65 13.96 -0.11
CA GLU A 206 2.71 14.50 -1.08
C GLU A 206 1.28 14.40 -0.56
N SER A 207 0.52 15.49 -0.73
CA SER A 207 -0.92 15.47 -0.47
C SER A 207 -1.59 14.56 -1.51
N ILE A 208 -2.19 13.47 -1.05
CA ILE A 208 -2.90 12.52 -1.92
C ILE A 208 -4.26 13.10 -2.32
N ILE A 209 -4.88 13.86 -1.41
CA ILE A 209 -6.21 14.43 -1.61
C ILE A 209 -6.09 15.82 -2.24
N GLY A 210 -6.90 16.06 -3.26
CA GLY A 210 -6.96 17.36 -3.95
C GLY A 210 -7.35 18.51 -3.00
N THR A 211 -6.87 19.71 -3.30
CA THR A 211 -7.14 20.93 -2.51
C THR A 211 -8.59 21.41 -2.60
N ASP A 212 -9.35 20.90 -3.56
CA ASP A 212 -10.78 21.17 -3.78
C ASP A 212 -11.70 20.30 -2.91
N VAL A 213 -11.13 19.35 -2.14
CA VAL A 213 -11.87 18.41 -1.30
C VAL A 213 -11.96 18.95 0.13
N LYS A 214 -13.17 19.14 0.63
CA LYS A 214 -13.40 19.45 2.04
C LYS A 214 -13.17 18.20 2.88
N THR A 215 -12.08 18.17 3.65
CA THR A 215 -11.78 17.05 4.54
C THR A 215 -12.26 17.32 5.96
N GLU A 216 -12.95 16.34 6.53
CA GLU A 216 -13.42 16.33 7.92
C GLU A 216 -12.92 15.07 8.61
N THR A 217 -12.37 15.21 9.80
CA THR A 217 -11.83 14.09 10.59
C THR A 217 -12.63 13.91 11.87
N VAL A 218 -13.00 12.68 12.18
CA VAL A 218 -13.62 12.28 13.45
C VAL A 218 -12.62 11.41 14.19
N ASN A 219 -12.02 11.99 15.22
CA ASN A 219 -11.02 11.31 16.02
C ASN A 219 -11.69 10.55 17.17
N LEU A 220 -11.57 9.24 17.16
CA LEU A 220 -12.08 8.33 18.19
C LEU A 220 -10.99 7.88 19.18
N ALA A 221 -9.77 8.41 19.06
CA ALA A 221 -8.67 8.06 19.94
C ALA A 221 -9.00 8.34 21.42
N VAL A 222 -8.61 7.40 22.27
CA VAL A 222 -8.66 7.60 23.72
C VAL A 222 -7.38 8.32 24.15
N GLN A 223 -7.52 9.44 24.86
CA GLN A 223 -6.37 10.30 25.22
C GLN A 223 -5.37 9.63 26.16
N SER A 224 -5.82 8.71 26.99
CA SER A 224 -4.96 7.96 27.92
C SER A 224 -5.40 6.49 27.87
N PRO A 225 -4.85 5.72 26.93
CA PRO A 225 -5.23 4.32 26.80
C PRO A 225 -4.73 3.53 28.02
N ASN A 226 -5.64 2.81 28.64
CA ASN A 226 -5.29 1.84 29.67
C ASN A 226 -4.96 0.51 29.00
N ASN A 227 -3.81 0.45 28.32
CA ASN A 227 -3.40 -0.69 27.50
C ASN A 227 -1.97 -1.12 27.82
N VAL A 228 -1.74 -2.44 27.80
CA VAL A 228 -0.44 -3.09 27.85
C VAL A 228 -0.46 -4.21 26.81
N GLY A 229 0.34 -4.12 25.80
CA GLY A 229 0.29 -5.05 24.68
C GLY A 229 1.65 -5.66 24.31
N ILE A 230 1.63 -6.73 23.54
CA ILE A 230 2.81 -7.31 22.93
C ILE A 230 3.14 -6.53 21.66
N ASP A 231 4.24 -5.75 21.71
CA ASP A 231 4.70 -4.94 20.59
C ASP A 231 5.39 -5.77 19.51
N SER A 232 6.23 -6.73 19.92
CA SER A 232 6.93 -7.61 18.99
C SER A 232 7.42 -8.88 19.68
N VAL A 233 7.60 -9.93 18.90
CA VAL A 233 8.20 -11.20 19.34
C VAL A 233 9.34 -11.57 18.39
N ILE A 234 10.54 -11.72 18.95
CA ILE A 234 11.70 -12.22 18.23
C ILE A 234 11.85 -13.69 18.57
N VAL A 235 11.87 -14.50 17.53
CA VAL A 235 12.03 -15.94 17.64
C VAL A 235 13.35 -16.33 16.99
N ASP A 236 14.25 -16.88 17.78
CA ASP A 236 15.57 -17.31 17.33
C ASP A 236 15.74 -18.82 17.52
N GLN A 237 16.38 -19.47 16.58
CA GLN A 237 16.67 -20.89 16.58
C GLN A 237 18.17 -21.11 16.47
N THR A 238 18.79 -21.62 17.50
CA THR A 238 20.19 -22.00 17.47
C THR A 238 20.31 -23.46 17.05
N SER A 239 20.85 -23.70 15.84
CA SER A 239 21.04 -25.07 15.29
C SER A 239 22.47 -25.58 15.36
N PHE A 240 23.36 -24.94 16.15
CA PHE A 240 24.80 -25.29 16.18
C PHE A 240 25.20 -26.35 17.19
N THR A 241 24.28 -26.81 18.03
CA THR A 241 24.53 -27.86 19.01
C THR A 241 23.62 -29.07 18.82
N ARG A 242 23.97 -30.22 19.37
CA ARG A 242 23.16 -31.46 19.32
C ARG A 242 21.71 -31.29 19.80
N THR A 243 21.42 -30.23 20.49
CA THR A 243 20.08 -29.85 21.00
C THR A 243 19.57 -28.62 20.23
N TYR A 244 18.44 -28.77 19.57
CA TYR A 244 17.74 -27.63 18.96
C TYR A 244 17.00 -26.89 20.06
N THR A 245 17.57 -25.77 20.51
CA THR A 245 16.95 -24.94 21.54
C THR A 245 16.36 -23.68 20.87
N GLY A 246 15.08 -23.48 21.08
CA GLY A 246 14.41 -22.23 20.70
C GLY A 246 14.61 -21.14 21.75
N ARG A 247 14.73 -19.91 21.30
CA ARG A 247 14.71 -18.69 22.12
C ARG A 247 13.57 -17.81 21.64
N VAL A 248 12.75 -17.35 22.59
CA VAL A 248 11.65 -16.41 22.34
C VAL A 248 11.86 -15.18 23.20
N ILE A 249 11.88 -14.01 22.59
CA ILE A 249 11.97 -12.73 23.27
C ILE A 249 10.73 -11.92 22.91
N ALA A 250 9.87 -11.69 23.89
CA ALA A 250 8.70 -10.83 23.74
C ALA A 250 9.00 -9.43 24.27
N ARG A 251 8.66 -8.41 23.47
CA ARG A 251 8.67 -7.01 23.90
C ARG A 251 7.24 -6.65 24.28
N ILE A 252 7.05 -6.24 25.53
CA ILE A 252 5.78 -5.79 26.06
C ILE A 252 5.87 -4.28 26.26
N HIS A 253 4.88 -3.53 25.77
CA HIS A 253 4.81 -2.08 25.93
C HIS A 253 3.62 -1.69 26.82
N ASN A 254 3.88 -0.82 27.80
CA ASN A 254 2.87 -0.23 28.65
C ASN A 254 2.52 1.16 28.11
N TYR A 255 1.32 1.31 27.53
CA TYR A 255 0.83 2.56 26.98
C TYR A 255 0.24 3.50 28.04
N ARG A 256 0.13 3.03 29.30
CA ARG A 256 -0.29 3.89 30.43
C ARG A 256 0.78 4.94 30.70
N LYS A 257 0.37 6.17 30.92
CA LYS A 257 1.30 7.29 31.09
C LYS A 257 1.90 7.40 32.48
N ASP A 258 1.18 6.94 33.50
CA ASP A 258 1.46 7.32 34.89
C ASP A 258 1.72 6.13 35.83
N ILE A 259 1.45 4.89 35.43
CA ILE A 259 1.45 3.73 36.33
C ILE A 259 2.27 2.58 35.74
N PRO A 260 3.26 2.05 36.49
CA PRO A 260 3.90 0.79 36.15
C PRO A 260 2.91 -0.37 36.31
N VAL A 261 3.12 -1.45 35.58
CA VAL A 261 2.23 -2.61 35.60
C VAL A 261 3.05 -3.88 35.66
N ASP A 262 2.64 -4.79 36.54
CA ASP A 262 3.15 -6.16 36.58
C ASP A 262 2.30 -7.02 35.65
N VAL A 263 2.96 -7.59 34.65
CA VAL A 263 2.31 -8.37 33.57
C VAL A 263 2.84 -9.80 33.59
N PRO A 264 1.98 -10.80 33.83
CA PRO A 264 2.33 -12.19 33.62
C PRO A 264 2.47 -12.46 32.11
N VAL A 265 3.63 -12.96 31.71
CA VAL A 265 3.95 -13.34 30.32
C VAL A 265 4.11 -14.84 30.28
N THR A 266 3.37 -15.51 29.43
CA THR A 266 3.39 -16.96 29.25
C THR A 266 3.80 -17.30 27.81
N VAL A 267 4.70 -18.25 27.64
CA VAL A 267 5.04 -18.81 26.32
C VAL A 267 4.56 -20.27 26.27
N SER A 268 3.85 -20.61 25.23
CA SER A 268 3.40 -21.99 24.96
C SER A 268 3.84 -22.46 23.57
N LEU A 269 4.13 -23.75 23.44
CA LEU A 269 4.40 -24.45 22.19
C LEU A 269 3.47 -25.66 22.08
N ASN A 270 2.75 -25.78 20.96
CA ASN A 270 1.77 -26.84 20.73
C ASN A 270 0.80 -26.99 21.92
N ASP A 271 0.30 -25.86 22.42
CA ASP A 271 -0.61 -25.73 23.56
C ASP A 271 -0.03 -26.15 24.94
N LYS A 272 1.27 -26.49 25.01
CA LYS A 272 1.94 -26.77 26.26
C LYS A 272 2.69 -25.53 26.77
N GLU A 273 2.46 -25.12 28.01
CA GLU A 273 3.20 -24.01 28.64
C GLU A 273 4.69 -24.41 28.78
N MET A 274 5.56 -23.57 28.22
CA MET A 274 7.00 -23.72 28.21
C MET A 274 7.68 -22.85 29.27
N GLY A 275 7.02 -21.78 29.68
CA GLY A 275 7.53 -20.89 30.71
C GLY A 275 6.57 -19.72 30.99
N ARG A 276 6.65 -19.22 32.22
CA ARG A 276 5.92 -18.05 32.70
C ARG A 276 6.84 -17.13 33.46
N LYS A 277 6.72 -15.83 33.25
CA LYS A 277 7.45 -14.78 33.98
C LYS A 277 6.54 -13.61 34.22
N THR A 278 6.65 -12.99 35.40
CA THR A 278 6.01 -11.69 35.63
C THR A 278 7.04 -10.59 35.34
N LEU A 279 6.62 -9.61 34.54
CA LEU A 279 7.45 -8.53 34.08
C LEU A 279 6.86 -7.20 34.57
N THR A 280 7.64 -6.41 35.31
CA THR A 280 7.26 -5.05 35.66
C THR A 280 7.59 -4.11 34.53
N VAL A 281 6.58 -3.50 33.91
CA VAL A 281 6.74 -2.56 32.79
C VAL A 281 6.44 -1.15 33.27
N SER A 282 7.43 -0.28 33.26
CA SER A 282 7.27 1.12 33.66
C SER A 282 6.27 1.86 32.76
N ALA A 283 5.71 2.96 33.25
CA ALA A 283 4.80 3.80 32.48
C ALA A 283 5.41 4.28 31.17
N ASN A 284 4.64 4.23 30.08
CA ASN A 284 5.05 4.64 28.74
C ASN A 284 6.41 4.04 28.29
N SER A 285 6.66 2.79 28.64
CA SER A 285 7.93 2.11 28.43
C SER A 285 7.72 0.68 27.94
N SER A 286 8.80 0.08 27.44
CA SER A 286 8.82 -1.33 27.04
C SER A 286 9.77 -2.12 27.92
N ALA A 287 9.44 -3.39 28.15
CA ALA A 287 10.31 -4.36 28.79
C ALA A 287 10.37 -5.65 27.99
N LEU A 288 11.43 -6.46 28.19
CA LEU A 288 11.67 -7.69 27.42
C LEU A 288 11.51 -8.91 28.32
N ALA A 289 10.68 -9.85 27.91
CA ALA A 289 10.59 -11.17 28.50
C ALA A 289 11.32 -12.19 27.62
N GLY A 290 12.44 -12.71 28.09
CA GLY A 290 13.22 -13.74 27.40
C GLY A 290 12.96 -15.16 27.95
N PHE A 291 12.73 -16.11 27.05
CA PHE A 291 12.52 -17.51 27.31
C PHE A 291 13.47 -18.33 26.45
N THR A 292 14.14 -19.31 27.04
CA THR A 292 15.17 -20.14 26.38
C THR A 292 15.04 -21.58 26.80
N GLY A 293 15.61 -22.51 26.04
CA GLY A 293 15.73 -23.92 26.45
C GLY A 293 14.53 -24.78 26.07
N PHE A 294 13.77 -24.43 25.04
CA PHE A 294 12.66 -25.26 24.57
C PHE A 294 13.17 -26.41 23.70
N ASP A 295 12.79 -27.64 24.05
CA ASP A 295 12.98 -28.78 23.16
C ASP A 295 11.94 -28.70 22.01
N LEU A 296 12.44 -28.50 20.81
CA LEU A 296 11.59 -28.45 19.61
C LEU A 296 11.38 -29.87 19.07
N GLN A 297 10.14 -30.22 18.79
CA GLN A 297 9.80 -31.44 18.04
C GLN A 297 10.18 -31.28 16.56
N LEU A 298 10.45 -32.38 15.87
CA LEU A 298 10.68 -32.39 14.42
C LEU A 298 9.45 -31.83 13.67
N GLY A 299 9.69 -30.97 12.68
CA GLY A 299 8.65 -30.29 11.93
C GLY A 299 8.24 -28.96 12.55
N PHE A 300 7.02 -28.54 12.27
CA PHE A 300 6.48 -27.25 12.73
C PHE A 300 5.88 -27.35 14.13
N SER A 301 6.21 -26.40 14.97
CA SER A 301 5.59 -26.18 16.28
C SER A 301 4.85 -24.86 16.28
N LYS A 302 3.59 -24.84 16.73
CA LYS A 302 2.81 -23.62 16.93
C LYS A 302 3.21 -22.97 18.24
N GLY A 303 3.62 -21.73 18.20
CA GLY A 303 3.97 -20.94 19.37
C GLY A 303 2.96 -19.85 19.65
N ARG A 304 2.77 -19.53 20.94
CA ARG A 304 1.97 -18.40 21.42
C ARG A 304 2.69 -17.73 22.57
N VAL A 305 2.82 -16.41 22.50
CA VAL A 305 3.10 -15.58 23.66
C VAL A 305 1.77 -14.98 24.11
N HIS A 306 1.47 -15.10 25.38
CA HIS A 306 0.25 -14.55 25.98
C HIS A 306 0.59 -13.69 27.18
N ILE A 307 -0.09 -12.54 27.33
CA ILE A 307 -0.04 -11.70 28.50
C ILE A 307 -1.43 -11.57 29.12
N ASP A 308 -1.50 -11.50 30.44
CA ASP A 308 -2.75 -11.21 31.16
C ASP A 308 -2.77 -9.73 31.58
N SER A 309 -3.12 -8.86 30.64
CA SER A 309 -3.05 -7.40 30.82
C SER A 309 -4.24 -6.84 31.59
N LYS A 310 -5.38 -7.50 31.64
CA LYS A 310 -6.67 -7.06 32.22
C LYS A 310 -7.16 -5.71 31.69
N ASP A 311 -6.76 -5.35 30.48
CA ASP A 311 -7.18 -4.11 29.82
C ASP A 311 -8.28 -4.34 28.75
N PRO A 312 -8.83 -3.27 28.15
CA PRO A 312 -9.91 -3.38 27.16
C PRO A 312 -9.51 -3.93 25.79
N LEU A 313 -8.21 -4.00 25.43
CA LEU A 313 -7.75 -4.42 24.12
C LEU A 313 -7.15 -5.82 24.18
N LYS A 314 -7.99 -6.84 24.08
CA LYS A 314 -7.56 -8.25 24.20
C LYS A 314 -6.81 -8.79 22.98
N VAL A 315 -6.84 -8.08 21.84
CA VAL A 315 -6.24 -8.56 20.60
C VAL A 315 -4.70 -8.51 20.62
N ASP A 316 -4.09 -7.63 21.41
CA ASP A 316 -2.64 -7.49 21.57
C ASP A 316 -2.08 -8.22 22.81
N ASP A 317 -2.96 -8.93 23.54
CA ASP A 317 -2.55 -9.86 24.59
C ASP A 317 -1.91 -11.15 24.04
N ASP A 318 -2.11 -11.46 22.77
CA ASP A 318 -1.65 -12.68 22.13
C ASP A 318 -0.80 -12.43 20.90
N PHE A 319 0.34 -13.12 20.82
CA PHE A 319 1.18 -13.15 19.63
C PHE A 319 1.43 -14.59 19.20
N LEU A 320 1.02 -14.92 17.98
CA LEU A 320 1.18 -16.26 17.42
C LEU A 320 2.43 -16.32 16.53
N PHE A 321 3.21 -17.39 16.66
CA PHE A 321 4.38 -17.63 15.83
C PHE A 321 4.53 -19.12 15.51
N SER A 322 5.41 -19.44 14.57
CA SER A 322 5.76 -20.83 14.27
C SER A 322 7.25 -21.05 14.35
N LEU A 323 7.66 -22.21 14.83
CA LEU A 323 9.03 -22.68 14.86
C LEU A 323 9.13 -23.95 14.02
N GLU A 324 10.16 -24.05 13.18
CA GLU A 324 10.42 -25.24 12.37
C GLU A 324 11.73 -25.92 12.84
N ARG A 325 11.66 -27.14 13.36
CA ARG A 325 12.85 -27.98 13.53
C ARG A 325 13.01 -28.82 12.28
N ARG A 326 14.04 -28.53 11.48
CA ARG A 326 14.41 -29.31 10.29
C ARG A 326 15.20 -30.56 10.69
N GLU A 327 15.06 -31.59 9.86
CA GLU A 327 16.02 -32.73 9.93
C GLU A 327 17.44 -32.23 9.66
N LYS A 328 18.44 -33.01 10.14
CA LYS A 328 19.87 -32.68 9.97
C LYS A 328 20.16 -32.33 8.52
N LEU A 329 20.80 -31.19 8.27
CA LEU A 329 21.37 -30.85 6.99
C LEU A 329 22.42 -31.90 6.61
N ARG A 330 22.20 -32.58 5.50
CA ARG A 330 23.24 -33.48 4.92
C ARG A 330 24.21 -32.60 4.14
N VAL A 331 25.43 -32.43 4.63
CA VAL A 331 26.48 -31.68 3.95
C VAL A 331 27.44 -32.70 3.31
N LEU A 332 27.55 -32.65 1.97
CA LEU A 332 28.59 -33.33 1.25
C LEU A 332 29.81 -32.41 1.18
N ILE A 333 30.88 -32.77 1.85
CA ILE A 333 32.16 -32.08 1.74
C ILE A 333 32.97 -32.80 0.67
N VAL A 334 33.22 -32.15 -0.46
CA VAL A 334 34.13 -32.63 -1.50
C VAL A 334 35.46 -31.91 -1.29
N ASP A 335 36.44 -32.64 -0.75
CA ASP A 335 37.80 -32.12 -0.58
C ASP A 335 38.70 -32.74 -1.66
N ALA A 336 39.37 -31.90 -2.45
CA ALA A 336 40.36 -32.32 -3.44
C ALA A 336 41.76 -32.55 -2.84
N GLY A 337 41.93 -32.37 -1.54
CA GLY A 337 43.18 -32.57 -0.79
C GLY A 337 43.42 -34.05 -0.45
N LYS A 338 44.67 -34.49 -0.49
CA LYS A 338 45.09 -35.81 0.00
C LYS A 338 44.64 -36.01 1.45
N ALA A 339 43.88 -37.08 1.70
CA ALA A 339 43.43 -37.46 3.01
C ALA A 339 44.57 -37.46 4.04
N LYS A 340 44.67 -36.44 4.87
CA LYS A 340 45.35 -36.54 6.14
C LYS A 340 44.35 -37.19 7.11
N GLN A 341 44.56 -38.45 7.39
CA GLN A 341 43.97 -39.10 8.55
C GLN A 341 44.33 -38.26 9.79
N SER A 342 43.39 -37.56 10.32
CA SER A 342 43.48 -37.07 11.71
C SER A 342 42.65 -38.00 12.58
N LEU A 343 43.34 -38.60 13.48
CA LEU A 343 42.88 -39.37 14.63
C LEU A 343 41.78 -38.65 15.43
#